data_f95af9d6f441c1a9d4279dd62a21dac3
#
_entry.id   f95af9d6f441c1a9d4279dd62a21dac3
#
_cell.length_a   1.000
_cell.length_b   1.000
_cell.length_c   1.000
_cell.angle_alpha   90.00
_cell.angle_beta   90.00
_cell.angle_gamma   90.00
#
_symmetry.space_group_name_H-M   'P 1'
#
loop_
_entity.id
_entity.type
_entity.pdbx_description
1 polymer ?
#
loop_
_entity_poly.entity_id
_entity_poly.type
_entity_poly.pdbx_seq_one_letter_code
_entity_poly.pdbx_strand_id
1 'polypeptide(L)'
;MGGTIFSAFSFLGGPGWAFSKGAASLYILAYCTLGLLPWYIIGPKIAKLGRESNYITMGDFLGDRYNSKLLVVIIGIVALLAFIPYLTLQIKGMAYIFNVLTYGHISFWLGALIAFGIVVIYVATSGVRGAAWSDVFQAILMLLVAWVLGIYFVESLHGGLDNMFKQIAENDPNFPRTWFV
;
A
#
# COMPACT_ATOMS: atom_id res chain seq x y z
N MET A 1 -2.56 6.01 9.61
CA MET A 1 -2.82 4.62 9.14
C MET A 1 -3.32 4.54 7.68
N GLY A 2 -4.11 5.49 7.17
CA GLY A 2 -4.55 5.45 5.76
C GLY A 2 -3.41 5.51 4.75
N GLY A 3 -2.47 6.44 4.92
CA GLY A 3 -1.33 6.60 4.04
C GLY A 3 -0.38 5.41 4.03
N THR A 4 -0.27 4.68 5.15
CA THR A 4 0.59 3.50 5.27
C THR A 4 0.11 2.31 4.41
N ILE A 5 -1.19 2.26 4.08
CA ILE A 5 -1.77 1.21 3.23
C ILE A 5 -1.40 1.45 1.76
N PHE A 6 -1.34 2.72 1.35
CA PHE A 6 -0.93 3.09 0.00
C PHE A 6 0.60 2.98 -0.13
N SER A 7 1.04 1.99 -0.85
CA SER A 7 2.44 1.61 -1.01
C SER A 7 2.88 1.71 -2.47
N ALA A 8 4.16 1.47 -2.74
CA ALA A 8 4.66 1.31 -4.11
C ALA A 8 3.89 0.22 -4.88
N PHE A 9 3.39 -0.82 -4.20
CA PHE A 9 2.52 -1.82 -4.82
C PHE A 9 1.20 -1.21 -5.30
N SER A 10 0.58 -0.33 -4.52
CA SER A 10 -0.70 0.29 -4.90
C SER A 10 -0.59 1.16 -6.15
N PHE A 11 0.53 1.86 -6.34
CA PHE A 11 0.70 2.79 -7.45
C PHE A 11 1.45 2.21 -8.66
N LEU A 12 2.30 1.21 -8.48
CA LEU A 12 3.07 0.58 -9.56
C LEU A 12 2.65 -0.87 -9.77
N GLY A 13 2.61 -1.66 -8.71
CA GLY A 13 2.30 -3.09 -8.78
C GLY A 13 0.85 -3.36 -9.14
N GLY A 14 -0.10 -2.67 -8.52
CA GLY A 14 -1.53 -2.81 -8.78
C GLY A 14 -1.92 -2.50 -10.22
N PRO A 15 -1.60 -1.30 -10.75
CA PRO A 15 -1.82 -0.98 -12.15
C PRO A 15 -1.10 -1.90 -13.13
N GLY A 16 0.17 -2.27 -12.84
CA GLY A 16 0.92 -3.24 -13.65
C GLY A 16 0.26 -4.62 -13.68
N TRP A 17 -0.28 -5.06 -12.54
CA TRP A 17 -1.04 -6.29 -12.44
C TRP A 17 -2.36 -6.21 -13.22
N ALA A 18 -3.08 -5.08 -13.11
CA ALA A 18 -4.30 -4.82 -13.86
C ALA A 18 -4.04 -4.84 -15.38
N PHE A 19 -2.96 -4.22 -15.82
CA PHE A 19 -2.54 -4.26 -17.22
C PHE A 19 -2.24 -5.67 -17.72
N SER A 20 -1.57 -6.50 -16.90
CA SER A 20 -1.14 -7.85 -17.32
C SER A 20 -2.21 -8.94 -17.14
N LYS A 21 -3.13 -8.80 -16.19
CA LYS A 21 -4.10 -9.82 -15.78
C LYS A 21 -5.55 -9.37 -15.91
N GLY A 22 -5.80 -8.15 -16.33
CA GLY A 22 -7.15 -7.62 -16.52
C GLY A 22 -7.99 -7.68 -15.24
N ALA A 23 -9.24 -8.14 -15.38
CA ALA A 23 -10.21 -8.21 -14.29
C ALA A 23 -9.77 -9.06 -13.10
N ALA A 24 -8.85 -10.00 -13.30
CA ALA A 24 -8.30 -10.79 -12.19
C ALA A 24 -7.59 -9.93 -11.12
N SER A 25 -7.16 -8.71 -11.46
CA SER A 25 -6.55 -7.76 -10.52
C SER A 25 -7.52 -7.29 -9.43
N LEU A 26 -8.83 -7.39 -9.65
CA LEU A 26 -9.87 -7.01 -8.68
C LEU A 26 -9.83 -7.86 -7.40
N TYR A 27 -9.15 -9.04 -7.42
CA TYR A 27 -8.91 -9.81 -6.21
C TYR A 27 -8.23 -9.00 -5.11
N ILE A 28 -7.44 -7.98 -5.48
CA ILE A 28 -6.73 -7.10 -4.54
C ILE A 28 -7.75 -6.39 -3.63
N LEU A 29 -8.86 -5.91 -4.18
CA LEU A 29 -9.94 -5.29 -3.41
C LEU A 29 -10.59 -6.29 -2.45
N ALA A 30 -10.85 -7.50 -2.95
CA ALA A 30 -11.47 -8.57 -2.16
C ALA A 30 -10.59 -8.96 -0.96
N TYR A 31 -9.31 -9.24 -1.16
CA TYR A 31 -8.44 -9.65 -0.06
C TYR A 31 -8.16 -8.52 0.93
N CYS A 32 -8.02 -7.27 0.46
CA CYS A 32 -7.87 -6.12 1.35
C CYS A 32 -9.10 -5.94 2.24
N THR A 33 -10.31 -6.04 1.67
CA THR A 33 -11.56 -5.93 2.42
C THR A 33 -11.70 -7.05 3.43
N LEU A 34 -11.49 -8.29 3.00
CA LEU A 34 -11.55 -9.47 3.88
C LEU A 34 -10.50 -9.44 4.98
N GLY A 35 -9.29 -8.92 4.69
CA GLY A 35 -8.24 -8.76 5.69
C GLY A 35 -8.55 -7.70 6.76
N LEU A 36 -9.28 -6.65 6.39
CA LEU A 36 -9.64 -5.57 7.31
C LEU A 36 -10.91 -5.86 8.12
N LEU A 37 -11.82 -6.64 7.58
CA LEU A 37 -13.13 -6.91 8.20
C LEU A 37 -13.04 -7.47 9.63
N PRO A 38 -12.14 -8.44 9.96
CA PRO A 38 -11.99 -8.93 11.32
C PRO A 38 -11.55 -7.86 12.32
N TRP A 39 -10.86 -6.81 11.87
CA TRP A 39 -10.39 -5.73 12.73
C TRP A 39 -11.53 -4.87 13.30
N TYR A 40 -12.69 -4.81 12.64
CA TYR A 40 -13.87 -4.15 13.19
C TYR A 40 -14.36 -4.84 14.46
N ILE A 41 -14.22 -6.15 14.56
CA ILE A 41 -14.69 -6.96 15.70
C ILE A 41 -13.60 -7.06 16.77
N ILE A 42 -12.37 -7.37 16.34
CA ILE A 42 -11.25 -7.68 17.24
C ILE A 42 -10.51 -6.41 17.68
N GLY A 43 -10.38 -5.42 16.77
CA GLY A 43 -9.60 -4.20 16.98
C GLY A 43 -9.95 -3.43 18.25
N PRO A 44 -11.23 -3.14 18.54
CA PRO A 44 -11.61 -2.44 19.77
C PRO A 44 -11.21 -3.19 21.05
N LYS A 45 -11.31 -4.52 21.04
CA LYS A 45 -10.92 -5.36 22.19
C LYS A 45 -9.41 -5.33 22.40
N ILE A 46 -8.63 -5.47 21.34
CA ILE A 46 -7.16 -5.39 21.40
C ILE A 46 -6.71 -3.99 21.82
N ALA A 47 -7.32 -2.94 21.30
CA ALA A 47 -7.01 -1.57 21.66
C ALA A 47 -7.33 -1.25 23.13
N LYS A 48 -8.38 -1.84 23.69
CA LYS A 48 -8.70 -1.72 25.12
C LYS A 48 -7.64 -2.42 25.96
N LEU A 49 -7.34 -3.70 25.68
CA LEU A 49 -6.30 -4.45 26.36
C LEU A 49 -4.93 -3.78 26.29
N GLY A 50 -4.55 -3.29 25.10
CA GLY A 50 -3.29 -2.58 24.91
C GLY A 50 -3.16 -1.34 25.78
N ARG A 51 -4.26 -0.60 26.00
CA ARG A 51 -4.27 0.58 26.90
C ARG A 51 -4.21 0.20 28.37
N GLU A 52 -4.94 -0.84 28.77
CA GLU A 52 -5.00 -1.30 30.16
C GLU A 52 -3.67 -1.92 30.62
N SER A 53 -3.00 -2.65 29.73
CA SER A 53 -1.74 -3.35 30.02
C SER A 53 -0.48 -2.63 29.50
N ASN A 54 -0.63 -1.45 28.87
CA ASN A 54 0.47 -0.68 28.27
C ASN A 54 1.29 -1.47 27.23
N TYR A 55 0.63 -2.33 26.43
CA TYR A 55 1.30 -3.03 25.36
C TYR A 55 1.64 -2.09 24.19
N ILE A 56 2.86 -2.15 23.71
CA ILE A 56 3.37 -1.33 22.59
C ILE A 56 3.44 -2.16 21.32
N THR A 57 3.78 -3.44 21.46
CA THR A 57 3.98 -4.35 20.34
C THR A 57 3.05 -5.56 20.39
N MET A 58 2.87 -6.23 19.25
CA MET A 58 2.19 -7.53 19.22
C MET A 58 2.93 -8.58 20.05
N GLY A 59 4.26 -8.46 20.16
CA GLY A 59 5.09 -9.32 20.99
C GLY A 59 4.72 -9.20 22.48
N ASP A 60 4.47 -7.98 22.97
CA ASP A 60 4.09 -7.77 24.37
C ASP A 60 2.73 -8.44 24.67
N PHE A 61 1.75 -8.22 23.79
CA PHE A 61 0.42 -8.82 23.92
C PHE A 61 0.45 -10.35 23.93
N LEU A 62 1.13 -10.96 22.97
CA LEU A 62 1.19 -12.42 22.86
C LEU A 62 2.14 -13.03 23.90
N GLY A 63 3.21 -12.32 24.26
CA GLY A 63 4.13 -12.72 25.30
C GLY A 63 3.47 -12.83 26.67
N ASP A 64 2.64 -11.84 27.01
CA ASP A 64 1.85 -11.83 28.26
C ASP A 64 0.75 -12.90 28.21
N ARG A 65 0.00 -12.98 27.10
CA ARG A 65 -1.09 -13.95 26.94
C ARG A 65 -0.65 -15.39 27.09
N TYR A 66 0.54 -15.74 26.57
CA TYR A 66 1.09 -17.11 26.59
C TYR A 66 2.21 -17.29 27.61
N ASN A 67 2.56 -16.26 28.35
CA ASN A 67 3.65 -16.25 29.35
C ASN A 67 4.95 -16.87 28.80
N SER A 68 5.33 -16.48 27.57
CA SER A 68 6.44 -17.09 26.85
C SER A 68 7.38 -16.06 26.22
N LYS A 69 8.57 -15.91 26.78
CA LYS A 69 9.63 -15.05 26.21
C LYS A 69 10.12 -15.55 24.85
N LEU A 70 10.13 -16.87 24.65
CA LEU A 70 10.50 -17.47 23.37
C LEU A 70 9.56 -17.03 22.26
N LEU A 71 8.24 -16.97 22.53
CA LEU A 71 7.25 -16.52 21.58
C LEU A 71 7.48 -15.06 21.15
N VAL A 72 7.84 -14.18 22.09
CA VAL A 72 8.17 -12.78 21.78
C VAL A 72 9.35 -12.67 20.82
N VAL A 73 10.41 -13.46 21.06
CA VAL A 73 11.59 -13.48 20.19
C VAL A 73 11.25 -14.00 18.81
N ILE A 74 10.49 -15.08 18.71
CA ILE A 74 10.05 -15.64 17.41
C ILE A 74 9.24 -14.62 16.63
N ILE A 75 8.27 -13.96 17.26
CA ILE A 75 7.46 -12.90 16.62
C ILE A 75 8.35 -11.77 16.12
N GLY A 76 9.32 -11.33 16.92
CA GLY A 76 10.28 -10.29 16.53
C GLY A 76 11.08 -10.69 15.29
N ILE A 77 11.61 -11.90 15.25
CA ILE A 77 12.37 -12.42 14.11
C ILE A 77 11.48 -12.52 12.86
N VAL A 78 10.28 -13.07 12.98
CA VAL A 78 9.34 -13.19 11.85
C VAL A 78 8.96 -11.81 11.32
N ALA A 79 8.70 -10.84 12.21
CA ALA A 79 8.41 -9.47 11.82
C ALA A 79 9.58 -8.83 11.05
N LEU A 80 10.81 -8.98 11.53
CA LEU A 80 11.99 -8.48 10.83
C LEU A 80 12.17 -9.11 9.45
N LEU A 81 12.02 -10.43 9.34
CA LEU A 81 12.12 -11.13 8.05
C LEU A 81 11.02 -10.70 7.06
N ALA A 82 9.81 -10.45 7.54
CA ALA A 82 8.71 -9.96 6.72
C ALA A 82 8.92 -8.50 6.26
N PHE A 83 9.59 -7.67 7.07
CA PHE A 83 9.88 -6.27 6.75
C PHE A 83 10.89 -6.10 5.62
N ILE A 84 11.87 -7.00 5.49
CA ILE A 84 12.92 -6.91 4.46
C ILE A 84 12.35 -6.84 3.04
N PRO A 85 11.53 -7.81 2.57
CA PRO A 85 10.95 -7.74 1.23
C PRO A 85 9.99 -6.55 1.07
N TYR A 86 9.26 -6.16 2.11
CA TYR A 86 8.39 -5.01 2.08
C TYR A 86 9.18 -3.71 1.84
N LEU A 87 10.23 -3.43 2.61
CA LEU A 87 11.09 -2.26 2.42
C LEU A 87 11.79 -2.28 1.07
N THR A 88 12.24 -3.45 0.62
CA THR A 88 12.85 -3.62 -0.70
C THR A 88 11.90 -3.18 -1.81
N LEU A 89 10.61 -3.55 -1.73
CA LEU A 89 9.60 -3.14 -2.70
C LEU A 89 9.41 -1.63 -2.73
N GLN A 90 9.38 -0.97 -1.55
CA GLN A 90 9.23 0.49 -1.46
C GLN A 90 10.44 1.22 -2.08
N ILE A 91 11.65 0.80 -1.73
CA ILE A 91 12.89 1.40 -2.26
C ILE A 91 12.98 1.20 -3.79
N LYS A 92 12.67 0.00 -4.29
CA LYS A 92 12.63 -0.27 -5.73
C LYS A 92 11.61 0.61 -6.44
N GLY A 93 10.41 0.76 -5.89
CA GLY A 93 9.37 1.62 -6.45
C GLY A 93 9.85 3.06 -6.61
N MET A 94 10.43 3.63 -5.57
CA MET A 94 10.99 4.99 -5.64
C MET A 94 12.16 5.10 -6.62
N ALA A 95 13.05 4.11 -6.65
CA ALA A 95 14.16 4.08 -7.59
C ALA A 95 13.70 4.07 -9.06
N TYR A 96 12.66 3.30 -9.38
CA TYR A 96 12.04 3.31 -10.71
C TYR A 96 11.46 4.68 -11.06
N ILE A 97 10.75 5.32 -10.13
CA ILE A 97 10.18 6.65 -10.33
C ILE A 97 11.29 7.65 -10.66
N PHE A 98 12.38 7.70 -9.87
CA PHE A 98 13.51 8.58 -10.16
C PHE A 98 14.14 8.31 -11.52
N ASN A 99 14.34 7.04 -11.86
CA ASN A 99 14.92 6.66 -13.14
C ASN A 99 14.04 7.11 -14.33
N VAL A 100 12.73 6.86 -14.25
CA VAL A 100 11.79 7.23 -15.30
C VAL A 100 11.64 8.75 -15.42
N LEU A 101 11.46 9.48 -14.30
CA LEU A 101 11.29 10.93 -14.32
C LEU A 101 12.54 11.68 -14.83
N THR A 102 13.72 11.09 -14.66
CA THR A 102 14.97 11.68 -15.14
C THR A 102 15.42 11.13 -16.49
N TYR A 103 14.54 10.40 -17.19
CA TYR A 103 14.88 9.77 -18.49
C TYR A 103 16.16 8.93 -18.43
N GLY A 104 16.40 8.25 -17.29
CA GLY A 104 17.58 7.42 -17.09
C GLY A 104 18.85 8.16 -16.65
N HIS A 105 18.83 9.50 -16.51
CA HIS A 105 20.01 10.25 -16.03
C HIS A 105 20.38 9.87 -14.59
N ILE A 106 19.41 9.59 -13.74
CA ILE A 106 19.66 9.02 -12.42
C ILE A 106 19.57 7.49 -12.55
N SER A 107 20.69 6.82 -12.26
CA SER A 107 20.70 5.36 -12.26
C SER A 107 19.79 4.81 -11.17
N PHE A 108 19.28 3.59 -11.37
CA PHE A 108 18.41 2.92 -10.41
C PHE A 108 18.98 2.90 -8.98
N TRP A 109 20.25 2.57 -8.84
CA TRP A 109 20.93 2.50 -7.54
C TRP A 109 21.08 3.87 -6.86
N LEU A 110 21.37 4.90 -7.64
CA LEU A 110 21.46 6.26 -7.13
C LEU A 110 20.08 6.77 -6.69
N GLY A 111 19.03 6.50 -7.48
CA GLY A 111 17.65 6.80 -7.11
C GLY A 111 17.22 6.10 -5.81
N ALA A 112 17.58 4.83 -5.65
CA ALA A 112 17.33 4.07 -4.43
C ALA A 112 18.04 4.69 -3.21
N LEU A 113 19.30 5.08 -3.35
CA LEU A 113 20.09 5.70 -2.29
C LEU A 113 19.52 7.05 -1.86
N ILE A 114 19.15 7.89 -2.83
CA ILE A 114 18.55 9.20 -2.58
C ILE A 114 17.22 9.03 -1.83
N ALA A 115 16.34 8.18 -2.34
CA ALA A 115 15.04 7.92 -1.74
C ALA A 115 15.16 7.41 -0.29
N PHE A 116 16.00 6.41 -0.08
CA PHE A 116 16.23 5.85 1.25
C PHE A 116 16.89 6.86 2.19
N GLY A 117 17.88 7.63 1.71
CA GLY A 117 18.54 8.67 2.48
C GLY A 117 17.58 9.75 2.98
N ILE A 118 16.70 10.24 2.11
CA ILE A 118 15.66 11.23 2.47
C ILE A 118 14.76 10.67 3.59
N VAL A 119 14.29 9.43 3.44
CA VAL A 119 13.41 8.80 4.45
C VAL A 119 14.13 8.64 5.78
N VAL A 120 15.37 8.16 5.77
CA VAL A 120 16.18 8.00 7.01
C VAL A 120 16.38 9.34 7.71
N ILE A 121 16.76 10.37 6.97
CA ILE A 121 16.99 11.70 7.54
C ILE A 121 15.70 12.24 8.16
N TYR A 122 14.60 12.22 7.42
CA TYR A 122 13.35 12.77 7.93
C TYR A 122 12.81 11.99 9.12
N VAL A 123 12.87 10.67 9.12
CA VAL A 123 12.43 9.84 10.26
C VAL A 123 13.32 10.05 11.48
N ALA A 124 14.64 10.14 11.28
CA ALA A 124 15.58 10.38 12.37
C ALA A 124 15.38 11.76 13.02
N THR A 125 15.03 12.77 12.24
CA THR A 125 14.86 14.15 12.75
C THR A 125 13.47 14.42 13.32
N SER A 126 12.41 13.90 12.71
CA SER A 126 11.02 14.19 13.11
C SER A 126 10.40 13.14 14.03
N GLY A 127 10.98 11.95 14.09
CA GLY A 127 10.48 10.85 14.90
C GLY A 127 9.08 10.37 14.49
N VAL A 128 8.45 9.59 15.37
CA VAL A 128 7.12 8.98 15.11
C VAL A 128 6.03 10.04 14.88
N ARG A 129 6.11 11.17 15.56
CA ARG A 129 5.10 12.24 15.44
C ARG A 129 5.13 12.91 14.07
N GLY A 130 6.33 13.19 13.55
CA GLY A 130 6.49 13.74 12.21
C GLY A 130 6.09 12.74 11.13
N ALA A 131 6.42 11.47 11.31
CA ALA A 131 5.98 10.40 10.42
C ALA A 131 4.44 10.32 10.34
N ALA A 132 3.75 10.43 11.49
CA ALA A 132 2.29 10.41 11.52
C ALA A 132 1.65 11.60 10.77
N TRP A 133 2.20 12.80 10.90
CA TRP A 133 1.72 13.97 10.16
C TRP A 133 1.97 13.86 8.65
N SER A 134 3.15 13.37 8.27
CA SER A 134 3.46 13.07 6.87
C SER A 134 2.50 12.04 6.27
N ASP A 135 2.15 11.00 7.03
CA ASP A 135 1.20 9.96 6.62
C ASP A 135 -0.19 10.55 6.31
N VAL A 136 -0.68 11.47 7.15
CA VAL A 136 -1.97 12.15 6.92
C VAL A 136 -1.92 13.00 5.65
N PHE A 137 -0.89 13.82 5.49
CA PHE A 137 -0.73 14.67 4.30
C PHE A 137 -0.63 13.83 3.03
N GLN A 138 0.20 12.80 3.04
CA GLN A 138 0.36 11.89 1.91
C GLN A 138 -0.93 11.15 1.57
N ALA A 139 -1.69 10.68 2.57
CA ALA A 139 -2.96 10.00 2.32
C ALA A 139 -3.97 10.90 1.60
N ILE A 140 -4.11 12.16 2.05
CA ILE A 140 -5.00 13.13 1.40
C ILE A 140 -4.53 13.42 -0.03
N LEU A 141 -3.23 13.71 -0.21
CA LEU A 141 -2.66 13.98 -1.53
C LEU A 141 -2.85 12.81 -2.50
N MET A 142 -2.55 11.59 -2.05
CA MET A 142 -2.70 10.37 -2.87
C MET A 142 -4.13 10.14 -3.30
N LEU A 143 -5.11 10.31 -2.39
CA LEU A 143 -6.52 10.17 -2.72
C LEU A 143 -6.96 11.22 -3.74
N LEU A 144 -6.60 12.48 -3.54
CA LEU A 144 -6.94 13.56 -4.48
C LEU A 144 -6.35 13.30 -5.86
N VAL A 145 -5.05 12.96 -5.93
CA VAL A 145 -4.36 12.69 -7.20
C VAL A 145 -4.97 11.47 -7.89
N ALA A 146 -5.24 10.39 -7.16
CA ALA A 146 -5.85 9.18 -7.73
C ALA A 146 -7.24 9.46 -8.32
N TRP A 147 -8.09 10.22 -7.62
CA TRP A 147 -9.40 10.61 -8.11
C TRP A 147 -9.32 11.53 -9.33
N VAL A 148 -8.52 12.58 -9.26
CA VAL A 148 -8.37 13.53 -10.36
C VAL A 148 -7.83 12.84 -11.62
N LEU A 149 -6.76 12.07 -11.49
CA LEU A 149 -6.17 11.35 -12.62
C LEU A 149 -7.12 10.26 -13.14
N GLY A 150 -7.80 9.53 -12.26
CA GLY A 150 -8.75 8.50 -12.65
C GLY A 150 -9.88 9.08 -13.51
N ILE A 151 -10.51 10.16 -13.07
CA ILE A 151 -11.55 10.84 -13.84
C ILE A 151 -10.99 11.42 -15.13
N TYR A 152 -9.85 12.12 -15.06
CA TYR A 152 -9.21 12.74 -16.22
C TYR A 152 -8.87 11.73 -17.31
N PHE A 153 -8.29 10.58 -16.98
CA PHE A 153 -7.93 9.57 -17.96
C PHE A 153 -9.15 8.89 -18.58
N VAL A 154 -10.18 8.60 -17.79
CA VAL A 154 -11.41 8.03 -18.30
C VAL A 154 -12.07 8.98 -19.30
N GLU A 155 -12.15 10.26 -18.95
CA GLU A 155 -12.76 11.27 -19.83
C GLU A 155 -11.92 11.54 -21.09
N SER A 156 -10.60 11.73 -20.94
CA SER A 156 -9.72 12.12 -22.05
C SER A 156 -9.42 10.98 -23.03
N LEU A 157 -9.36 9.73 -22.57
CA LEU A 157 -9.02 8.59 -23.41
C LEU A 157 -10.25 7.88 -23.99
N HIS A 158 -11.36 7.88 -23.26
CA HIS A 158 -12.55 7.10 -23.61
C HIS A 158 -13.81 7.94 -23.82
N GLY A 159 -13.78 9.23 -23.44
CA GLY A 159 -14.97 10.09 -23.48
C GLY A 159 -16.05 9.70 -22.48
N GLY A 160 -15.64 9.20 -21.31
CA GLY A 160 -16.49 8.82 -20.19
C GLY A 160 -16.52 7.33 -19.87
N LEU A 161 -17.06 7.01 -18.69
CA LEU A 161 -17.12 5.62 -18.18
C LEU A 161 -17.89 4.67 -19.11
N ASP A 162 -19.05 5.10 -19.59
CA ASP A 162 -19.89 4.26 -20.45
C ASP A 162 -19.18 3.86 -21.74
N ASN A 163 -18.49 4.82 -22.37
CA ASN A 163 -17.73 4.56 -23.58
C ASN A 163 -16.51 3.68 -23.31
N MET A 164 -15.84 3.85 -22.18
CA MET A 164 -14.74 2.98 -21.76
C MET A 164 -15.20 1.53 -21.67
N PHE A 165 -16.32 1.27 -21.00
CA PHE A 165 -16.85 -0.09 -20.86
C PHE A 165 -17.33 -0.67 -22.19
N LYS A 166 -17.92 0.12 -23.09
CA LYS A 166 -18.28 -0.32 -24.45
C LYS A 166 -17.04 -0.73 -25.24
N GLN A 167 -16.00 0.09 -25.22
CA GLN A 167 -14.72 -0.22 -25.90
C GLN A 167 -14.06 -1.49 -25.36
N ILE A 168 -14.09 -1.72 -24.03
CA ILE A 168 -13.60 -2.96 -23.43
C ILE A 168 -14.42 -4.15 -23.90
N ALA A 169 -15.75 -4.05 -23.90
CA ALA A 169 -16.64 -5.12 -24.32
C ALA A 169 -16.52 -5.46 -25.81
N GLU A 170 -16.17 -4.48 -26.65
CA GLU A 170 -15.93 -4.68 -28.07
C GLU A 170 -14.57 -5.33 -28.37
N ASN A 171 -13.55 -4.97 -27.60
CA ASN A 171 -12.17 -5.45 -27.82
C ASN A 171 -11.86 -6.78 -27.13
N ASP A 172 -12.61 -7.18 -26.11
CA ASP A 172 -12.46 -8.48 -25.43
C ASP A 172 -13.70 -9.35 -25.64
N PRO A 173 -13.61 -10.38 -26.51
CA PRO A 173 -14.71 -11.31 -26.77
C PRO A 173 -15.15 -12.10 -25.52
N ASN A 174 -14.28 -12.24 -24.53
CA ASN A 174 -14.55 -12.97 -23.29
C ASN A 174 -15.07 -12.05 -22.17
N PHE A 175 -15.21 -10.75 -22.44
CA PHE A 175 -15.74 -9.81 -21.45
C PHE A 175 -17.23 -10.07 -21.24
N PRO A 176 -17.68 -10.32 -19.99
CA PRO A 176 -19.09 -10.65 -19.74
C PRO A 176 -19.97 -9.42 -20.01
N ARG A 177 -20.63 -9.41 -21.15
CA ARG A 177 -21.55 -8.32 -21.57
C ARG A 177 -22.76 -8.15 -20.65
N THR A 178 -23.01 -9.13 -19.78
CA THR A 178 -24.17 -9.17 -18.86
C THR A 178 -23.99 -8.34 -17.58
N TRP A 179 -22.83 -7.75 -17.35
CA TRP A 179 -22.57 -7.02 -16.11
C TRP A 179 -22.97 -5.55 -16.15
N PHE A 180 -23.42 -5.05 -17.31
CA PHE A 180 -23.75 -3.64 -17.55
C PHE A 180 -25.11 -3.42 -18.22
N VAL A 181 -26.02 -4.40 -18.13
CA VAL A 181 -27.41 -4.26 -18.58
C VAL A 181 -28.34 -4.08 -17.38
#